data_3becb21aebc5072dd4cc9a1fc3a72c0c
#
_entry.id   3becb21aebc5072dd4cc9a1fc3a72c0c
#
_cell.length_a   1.000
_cell.length_b   1.000
_cell.length_c   1.000
_cell.angle_alpha   90.00
_cell.angle_beta   90.00
_cell.angle_gamma   90.00
#
_symmetry.space_group_name_H-M   'P 1'
#
loop_
_entity.id
_entity.type
_entity.pdbx_description
1 polymer ?
#
loop_
_entity_poly.entity_id
_entity_poly.type
_entity_poly.pdbx_seq_one_letter_code
_entity_poly.pdbx_strand_id
1 'polypeptide(L)'
;AFYAAALAISITVLLFTVLQRRTDRPQNRRFIGMLIIVMLNAASATGSAIIEPFVGKDPLYYYLLLFFQNSYFIIHTALCPALYSYVVSVTGTDRRRNMLNRFVFAIPFILTEILTLVNPMFGIVFYYDGNMVFHRNWAEYIIYGVAALYFLLSIMELMFTWNALTLRRSIALSYFFVIALLG
;
A
#
# COMPACT_ATOMS: atom_id res chain seq x y z
N ALA A 1 -7.99 1.62 17.93
CA ALA A 1 -8.52 0.23 17.91
C ALA A 1 -8.45 -0.39 16.51
N PHE A 2 -8.88 0.28 15.46
CA PHE A 2 -8.92 -0.25 14.08
C PHE A 2 -7.55 -0.72 13.55
N TYR A 3 -6.53 0.12 13.61
CA TYR A 3 -5.18 -0.19 13.11
C TYR A 3 -4.51 -1.35 13.85
N ALA A 4 -4.73 -1.45 15.17
CA ALA A 4 -4.21 -2.57 15.96
C ALA A 4 -4.88 -3.91 15.58
N ALA A 5 -6.20 -3.89 15.29
CA ALA A 5 -6.90 -5.07 14.78
C ALA A 5 -6.39 -5.46 13.38
N ALA A 6 -6.22 -4.49 12.48
CA ALA A 6 -5.65 -4.71 11.15
C ALA A 6 -4.24 -5.30 11.23
N LEU A 7 -3.41 -4.82 12.15
CA LEU A 7 -2.07 -5.36 12.40
C LEU A 7 -2.13 -6.82 12.87
N ALA A 8 -2.97 -7.14 13.86
CA ALA A 8 -3.12 -8.49 14.40
C ALA A 8 -3.61 -9.48 13.32
N ILE A 9 -4.60 -9.09 12.51
CA ILE A 9 -5.12 -9.89 11.40
C ILE A 9 -4.02 -10.13 10.37
N SER A 10 -3.29 -9.09 9.98
CA SER A 10 -2.22 -9.19 8.97
C SER A 10 -1.10 -10.11 9.43
N ILE A 11 -0.68 -10.04 10.71
CA ILE A 11 0.30 -10.95 11.30
C ILE A 11 -0.20 -12.39 11.25
N THR A 12 -1.46 -12.63 11.65
CA THR A 12 -2.05 -13.97 11.67
C THR A 12 -2.09 -14.59 10.27
N VAL A 13 -2.54 -13.81 9.26
CA VAL A 13 -2.59 -14.27 7.85
C VAL A 13 -1.20 -14.52 7.31
N LEU A 14 -0.21 -13.67 7.64
CA LEU A 14 1.18 -13.85 7.23
C LEU A 14 1.76 -15.14 7.80
N LEU A 15 1.63 -15.35 9.10
CA LEU A 15 2.10 -16.57 9.78
C LEU A 15 1.47 -17.83 9.15
N PHE A 16 0.14 -17.82 8.96
CA PHE A 16 -0.56 -18.94 8.33
C PHE A 16 -0.04 -19.22 6.90
N THR A 17 0.19 -18.17 6.10
CA THR A 17 0.67 -18.28 4.73
C THR A 17 2.10 -18.85 4.68
N VAL A 18 2.97 -18.42 5.61
CA VAL A 18 4.35 -18.90 5.70
C VAL A 18 4.39 -20.35 6.20
N LEU A 19 3.61 -20.70 7.22
CA LEU A 19 3.54 -22.05 7.79
C LEU A 19 3.04 -23.11 6.78
N GLN A 20 2.19 -22.72 5.83
CA GLN A 20 1.72 -23.62 4.78
C GLN A 20 2.79 -24.04 3.76
N ARG A 21 4.05 -23.59 3.89
CA ARG A 21 5.19 -23.91 2.99
C ARG A 21 4.92 -23.71 1.50
N ARG A 22 3.97 -22.85 1.14
CA ARG A 22 3.61 -22.56 -0.27
C ARG A 22 4.34 -21.33 -0.82
N THR A 23 5.50 -20.99 -0.25
CA THR A 23 6.27 -19.78 -0.58
C THR A 23 7.00 -19.85 -1.92
N ASP A 24 7.17 -21.02 -2.51
CA ASP A 24 8.00 -21.22 -3.71
C ASP A 24 7.38 -20.68 -5.01
N ARG A 25 6.06 -20.45 -5.03
CA ARG A 25 5.40 -19.89 -6.22
C ARG A 25 5.56 -18.36 -6.27
N PRO A 26 5.88 -17.77 -7.43
CA PRO A 26 6.02 -16.31 -7.57
C PRO A 26 4.80 -15.52 -7.07
N GLN A 27 3.59 -16.06 -7.27
CA GLN A 27 2.33 -15.49 -6.80
C GLN A 27 2.30 -15.36 -5.27
N ASN A 28 2.74 -16.40 -4.56
CA ASN A 28 2.74 -16.40 -3.09
C ASN A 28 3.79 -15.43 -2.53
N ARG A 29 4.95 -15.30 -3.16
CA ARG A 29 5.95 -14.30 -2.78
C ARG A 29 5.40 -12.89 -2.87
N ARG A 30 4.68 -12.56 -3.95
CA ARG A 30 4.07 -11.23 -4.11
C ARG A 30 2.92 -11.00 -3.13
N PHE A 31 2.13 -12.04 -2.85
CA PHE A 31 1.11 -11.97 -1.82
C PHE A 31 1.71 -11.71 -0.42
N ILE A 32 2.77 -12.43 -0.06
CA ILE A 32 3.51 -12.21 1.19
C ILE A 32 4.08 -10.78 1.24
N GLY A 33 4.67 -10.30 0.14
CA GLY A 33 5.16 -8.92 0.05
C GLY A 33 4.06 -7.89 0.29
N MET A 34 2.87 -8.08 -0.29
CA MET A 34 1.71 -7.23 -0.06
C MET A 34 1.25 -7.27 1.40
N LEU A 35 1.21 -8.46 2.04
CA LEU A 35 0.87 -8.58 3.46
C LEU A 35 1.88 -7.86 4.36
N ILE A 36 3.18 -7.92 4.04
CA ILE A 36 4.22 -7.17 4.76
C ILE A 36 3.97 -5.67 4.64
N ILE A 37 3.65 -5.17 3.44
CA ILE A 37 3.31 -3.75 3.23
C ILE A 37 2.10 -3.35 4.08
N VAL A 38 1.03 -4.14 4.09
CA VAL A 38 -0.17 -3.89 4.91
C VAL A 38 0.19 -3.86 6.41
N MET A 39 1.00 -4.81 6.86
CA MET A 39 1.44 -4.90 8.26
C MET A 39 2.27 -3.67 8.67
N LEU A 40 3.23 -3.27 7.84
CA LEU A 40 4.07 -2.09 8.11
C LEU A 40 3.23 -0.80 8.06
N ASN A 41 2.28 -0.70 7.13
CA ASN A 41 1.34 0.42 7.06
C ASN A 41 0.50 0.55 8.33
N ALA A 42 -0.08 -0.56 8.80
CA ALA A 42 -0.86 -0.60 10.04
C ALA A 42 0.02 -0.30 11.28
N ALA A 43 1.27 -0.75 11.30
CA ALA A 43 2.21 -0.45 12.37
C ALA A 43 2.55 1.05 12.42
N SER A 44 2.82 1.67 11.27
CA SER A 44 3.08 3.13 11.17
C SER A 44 1.87 3.96 11.62
N ALA A 45 0.67 3.59 11.18
CA ALA A 45 -0.57 4.25 11.60
C ALA A 45 -0.84 4.09 13.11
N THR A 46 -0.54 2.92 13.67
CA THR A 46 -0.65 2.68 15.12
C THR A 46 0.36 3.52 15.88
N GLY A 47 1.61 3.61 15.39
CA GLY A 47 2.65 4.44 15.97
C GLY A 47 2.26 5.93 16.01
N SER A 48 1.73 6.47 14.90
CA SER A 48 1.18 7.84 14.85
C SER A 48 0.10 8.05 15.92
N ALA A 49 -0.89 7.16 15.99
CA ALA A 49 -2.03 7.27 16.90
C ALA A 49 -1.62 7.18 18.40
N ILE A 50 -0.53 6.46 18.70
CA ILE A 50 0.00 6.37 20.07
C ILE A 50 0.74 7.67 20.45
N ILE A 51 1.45 8.29 19.52
CA ILE A 51 2.30 9.45 19.78
C ILE A 51 1.51 10.75 19.78
N GLU A 52 0.47 10.85 18.93
CA GLU A 52 -0.35 12.06 18.76
C GLU A 52 -0.78 12.73 20.07
N PRO A 53 -1.27 12.02 21.13
CA PRO A 53 -1.68 12.65 22.39
C PRO A 53 -0.52 13.28 23.21
N PHE A 54 0.73 12.97 22.87
CA PHE A 54 1.92 13.46 23.59
C PHE A 54 2.59 14.64 22.88
N VAL A 55 2.15 14.97 21.67
CA VAL A 55 2.65 16.11 20.90
C VAL A 55 2.36 17.41 21.68
N GLY A 56 3.38 18.24 21.83
CA GLY A 56 3.30 19.45 22.66
C GLY A 56 3.89 19.32 24.06
N LYS A 57 4.18 18.09 24.56
CA LYS A 57 4.88 17.88 25.83
C LYS A 57 6.40 17.99 25.67
N ASP A 58 6.93 17.52 24.54
CA ASP A 58 8.35 17.55 24.21
C ASP A 58 8.49 17.61 22.67
N PRO A 59 9.42 18.41 22.12
CA PRO A 59 9.70 18.46 20.68
C PRO A 59 9.98 17.09 20.04
N LEU A 60 10.51 16.14 20.80
CA LEU A 60 10.77 14.78 20.33
C LEU A 60 9.51 14.09 19.80
N TYR A 61 8.36 14.25 20.48
CA TYR A 61 7.10 13.63 20.05
C TYR A 61 6.61 14.17 18.72
N TYR A 62 6.87 15.45 18.41
CA TYR A 62 6.57 16.02 17.10
C TYR A 62 7.37 15.36 15.98
N TYR A 63 8.68 15.18 16.16
CA TYR A 63 9.52 14.50 15.16
C TYR A 63 9.16 13.02 15.00
N LEU A 64 8.80 12.34 16.08
CA LEU A 64 8.31 10.95 16.02
C LEU A 64 6.98 10.87 15.28
N LEU A 65 6.05 11.80 15.52
CA LEU A 65 4.78 11.86 14.79
C LEU A 65 5.03 12.07 13.30
N LEU A 66 5.88 13.01 12.90
CA LEU A 66 6.27 13.24 11.51
C LEU A 66 6.89 12.00 10.88
N PHE A 67 7.77 11.31 11.61
CA PHE A 67 8.39 10.07 11.15
C PHE A 67 7.36 8.99 10.87
N PHE A 68 6.46 8.69 11.81
CA PHE A 68 5.45 7.66 11.63
C PHE A 68 4.44 8.04 10.55
N GLN A 69 4.03 9.30 10.50
CA GLN A 69 3.08 9.79 9.49
C GLN A 69 3.71 9.73 8.08
N ASN A 70 4.95 10.16 7.93
CA ASN A 70 5.64 10.07 6.64
C ASN A 70 5.89 8.62 6.22
N SER A 71 6.28 7.76 7.17
CA SER A 71 6.43 6.32 6.94
C SER A 71 5.10 5.68 6.52
N TYR A 72 3.99 6.07 7.13
CA TYR A 72 2.65 5.63 6.74
C TYR A 72 2.39 5.96 5.27
N PHE A 73 2.63 7.19 4.81
CA PHE A 73 2.40 7.58 3.43
C PHE A 73 3.31 6.81 2.44
N ILE A 74 4.61 6.69 2.73
CA ILE A 74 5.56 5.92 1.91
C ILE A 74 5.09 4.47 1.74
N ILE A 75 4.69 3.82 2.83
CA ILE A 75 4.27 2.43 2.79
C ILE A 75 2.88 2.29 2.14
N HIS A 76 1.99 3.26 2.38
CA HIS A 76 0.64 3.28 1.82
C HIS A 76 0.65 3.42 0.29
N THR A 77 1.50 4.30 -0.27
CA THR A 77 1.65 4.47 -1.71
C THR A 77 2.12 3.21 -2.41
N ALA A 78 2.91 2.35 -1.73
CA ALA A 78 3.39 1.08 -2.27
C ALA A 78 2.28 -0.01 -2.38
N LEU A 79 1.14 0.15 -1.69
CA LEU A 79 0.12 -0.89 -1.62
C LEU A 79 -0.55 -1.16 -2.98
N CYS A 80 -0.95 -0.11 -3.71
CA CYS A 80 -1.63 -0.26 -5.00
C CYS A 80 -0.74 -0.84 -6.10
N PRO A 81 0.53 -0.42 -6.30
CA PRO A 81 1.44 -1.09 -7.22
C PRO A 81 1.78 -2.52 -6.78
N ALA A 82 1.83 -2.82 -5.48
CA ALA A 82 2.01 -4.19 -5.00
C ALA A 82 0.81 -5.07 -5.35
N LEU A 83 -0.43 -4.57 -5.19
CA LEU A 83 -1.65 -5.23 -5.63
C LEU A 83 -1.61 -5.52 -7.14
N TYR A 84 -1.31 -4.51 -7.96
CA TYR A 84 -1.18 -4.66 -9.40
C TYR A 84 -0.14 -5.74 -9.77
N SER A 85 1.03 -5.70 -9.14
CA SER A 85 2.08 -6.70 -9.32
C SER A 85 1.61 -8.11 -8.93
N TYR A 86 0.81 -8.24 -7.87
CA TYR A 86 0.19 -9.50 -7.47
C TYR A 86 -0.79 -10.01 -8.52
N VAL A 87 -1.72 -9.16 -8.99
CA VAL A 87 -2.70 -9.50 -10.03
C VAL A 87 -2.00 -10.00 -11.30
N VAL A 88 -1.03 -9.26 -11.83
CA VAL A 88 -0.22 -9.63 -13.00
C VAL A 88 0.49 -10.98 -12.82
N SER A 89 0.91 -11.30 -11.59
CA SER A 89 1.51 -12.60 -11.28
C SER A 89 0.49 -13.75 -11.28
N VAL A 90 -0.72 -13.49 -10.81
CA VAL A 90 -1.81 -14.51 -10.78
C VAL A 90 -2.33 -14.78 -12.19
N THR A 91 -2.45 -13.75 -13.02
CA THR A 91 -2.87 -13.85 -14.43
C THR A 91 -1.80 -14.47 -15.33
N GLY A 92 -0.54 -14.48 -14.89
CA GLY A 92 0.59 -15.03 -15.65
C GLY A 92 1.12 -14.10 -16.74
N THR A 93 0.60 -12.90 -16.86
CA THR A 93 0.99 -11.88 -17.86
C THR A 93 2.40 -11.35 -17.61
N ASP A 94 2.92 -11.49 -16.40
CA ASP A 94 4.28 -11.06 -16.01
C ASP A 94 5.38 -11.62 -16.91
N ARG A 95 5.23 -12.87 -17.37
CA ARG A 95 6.21 -13.53 -18.26
C ARG A 95 6.28 -12.92 -19.66
N ARG A 96 5.22 -12.23 -20.10
CA ARG A 96 5.11 -11.60 -21.42
C ARG A 96 5.56 -10.15 -21.44
N ARG A 97 5.84 -9.54 -20.29
CA ARG A 97 6.22 -8.13 -20.18
C ARG A 97 7.71 -7.94 -20.37
N ASN A 98 8.05 -7.09 -21.33
CA ASN A 98 9.41 -6.60 -21.52
C ASN A 98 9.85 -5.73 -20.33
N MET A 99 11.18 -5.66 -20.11
CA MET A 99 11.76 -4.85 -19.04
C MET A 99 11.34 -3.37 -19.13
N LEU A 100 11.27 -2.83 -20.34
CA LEU A 100 10.83 -1.45 -20.60
C LEU A 100 9.41 -1.19 -20.08
N ASN A 101 8.47 -2.11 -20.35
CA ASN A 101 7.09 -1.98 -19.88
C ASN A 101 7.01 -1.99 -18.34
N ARG A 102 7.81 -2.83 -17.67
CA ARG A 102 7.87 -2.84 -16.21
C ARG A 102 8.35 -1.50 -15.66
N PHE A 103 9.35 -0.91 -16.31
CA PHE A 103 9.90 0.40 -15.91
C PHE A 103 8.87 1.51 -16.10
N VAL A 104 8.21 1.58 -17.26
CA VAL A 104 7.15 2.57 -17.53
C VAL A 104 6.03 2.49 -16.50
N PHE A 105 5.60 1.28 -16.14
CA PHE A 105 4.58 1.08 -15.11
C PHE A 105 5.05 1.43 -13.70
N ALA A 106 6.36 1.53 -13.43
CA ALA A 106 6.88 1.94 -12.13
C ALA A 106 6.97 3.48 -11.99
N ILE A 107 6.99 4.24 -13.09
CA ILE A 107 7.17 5.71 -13.07
C ILE A 107 6.16 6.42 -12.17
N PRO A 108 4.83 6.19 -12.26
CA PRO A 108 3.87 6.88 -11.41
C PRO A 108 4.12 6.63 -9.92
N PHE A 109 4.47 5.39 -9.55
CA PHE A 109 4.84 5.04 -8.19
C PHE A 109 6.10 5.76 -7.72
N ILE A 110 7.16 5.75 -8.53
CA ILE A 110 8.42 6.45 -8.20
C ILE A 110 8.17 7.95 -7.97
N LEU A 111 7.32 8.57 -8.77
CA LEU A 111 6.95 9.97 -8.59
C LEU A 111 6.24 10.22 -7.26
N THR A 112 5.29 9.36 -6.87
CA THR A 112 4.61 9.50 -5.57
C THR A 112 5.56 9.28 -4.40
N GLU A 113 6.52 8.35 -4.51
CA GLU A 113 7.55 8.14 -3.49
C GLU A 113 8.45 9.36 -3.33
N ILE A 114 8.88 9.98 -4.44
CA ILE A 114 9.67 11.22 -4.39
C ILE A 114 8.89 12.34 -3.68
N LEU A 115 7.61 12.55 -4.02
CA LEU A 115 6.77 13.55 -3.38
C LEU A 115 6.64 13.30 -1.87
N THR A 116 6.47 12.05 -1.47
CA THR A 116 6.36 11.68 -0.06
C THR A 116 7.69 11.81 0.69
N LEU A 117 8.80 11.44 0.07
CA LEU A 117 10.14 11.57 0.66
C LEU A 117 10.57 13.02 0.90
N VAL A 118 10.17 13.94 0.02
CA VAL A 118 10.48 15.37 0.19
C VAL A 118 9.46 16.10 1.10
N ASN A 119 8.36 15.44 1.46
CA ASN A 119 7.30 16.04 2.27
C ASN A 119 7.77 16.62 3.60
N PRO A 120 8.67 15.98 4.38
CA PRO A 120 9.13 16.54 5.65
C PRO A 120 9.80 17.92 5.51
N MET A 121 10.34 18.25 4.32
CA MET A 121 11.00 19.53 4.04
C MET A 121 10.04 20.59 3.53
N PHE A 122 9.03 20.20 2.74
CA PHE A 122 8.19 21.13 1.97
C PHE A 122 6.71 21.11 2.38
N GLY A 123 6.25 20.11 3.12
CA GLY A 123 4.85 19.97 3.55
C GLY A 123 3.85 19.85 2.37
N ILE A 124 4.29 19.29 1.22
CA ILE A 124 3.50 19.27 -0.01
C ILE A 124 2.41 18.20 -0.03
N VAL A 125 2.59 17.11 0.72
CA VAL A 125 1.59 16.04 0.88
C VAL A 125 0.70 16.35 2.06
N PHE A 126 1.29 16.61 3.22
CA PHE A 126 0.62 17.01 4.45
C PHE A 126 1.52 17.89 5.29
N TYR A 127 0.93 18.68 6.18
CA TYR A 127 1.64 19.46 7.17
C TYR A 127 0.82 19.60 8.46
N TYR A 128 1.47 19.96 9.54
CA TYR A 128 0.82 20.31 10.79
C TYR A 128 0.93 21.83 10.99
N ASP A 129 -0.17 22.47 11.36
CA ASP A 129 -0.20 23.91 11.65
C ASP A 129 0.37 24.20 13.05
N GLY A 130 0.40 25.48 13.44
CA GLY A 130 0.88 25.93 14.75
C GLY A 130 0.09 25.36 15.95
N ASN A 131 -1.13 24.86 15.72
CA ASN A 131 -1.97 24.20 16.71
C ASN A 131 -1.85 22.67 16.66
N MET A 132 -0.90 22.14 15.92
CA MET A 132 -0.67 20.70 15.69
C MET A 132 -1.86 19.99 15.02
N VAL A 133 -2.67 20.71 14.23
CA VAL A 133 -3.74 20.12 13.44
C VAL A 133 -3.18 19.65 12.10
N PHE A 134 -3.53 18.41 11.74
CA PHE A 134 -3.15 17.80 10.47
C PHE A 134 -3.92 18.42 9.29
N HIS A 135 -3.18 18.87 8.28
CA HIS A 135 -3.73 19.39 7.04
C HIS A 135 -3.20 18.63 5.85
N ARG A 136 -4.11 18.29 4.94
CA ARG A 136 -3.77 17.70 3.63
C ARG A 136 -3.34 18.80 2.66
N ASN A 137 -2.43 18.45 1.75
CA ASN A 137 -1.98 19.40 0.73
C ASN A 137 -2.15 18.80 -0.67
N TRP A 138 -1.89 19.59 -1.70
CA TRP A 138 -2.21 19.28 -3.10
C TRP A 138 -1.56 17.98 -3.63
N ALA A 139 -0.36 17.62 -3.18
CA ALA A 139 0.32 16.41 -3.63
C ALA A 139 -0.38 15.12 -3.17
N GLU A 140 -1.18 15.15 -2.10
CA GLU A 140 -1.97 14.01 -1.67
C GLU A 140 -2.99 13.58 -2.73
N TYR A 141 -3.58 14.54 -3.47
CA TYR A 141 -4.50 14.23 -4.58
C TYR A 141 -3.80 13.50 -5.74
N ILE A 142 -2.50 13.80 -5.97
CA ILE A 142 -1.69 13.06 -6.96
C ILE A 142 -1.49 11.62 -6.49
N ILE A 143 -1.20 11.41 -5.21
CA ILE A 143 -1.05 10.08 -4.61
C ILE A 143 -2.34 9.27 -4.81
N TYR A 144 -3.50 9.84 -4.51
CA TYR A 144 -4.79 9.17 -4.74
C TYR A 144 -5.06 8.89 -6.22
N GLY A 145 -4.71 9.82 -7.11
CA GLY A 145 -4.83 9.62 -8.56
C GLY A 145 -3.97 8.45 -9.06
N VAL A 146 -2.75 8.33 -8.57
CA VAL A 146 -1.85 7.22 -8.90
C VAL A 146 -2.35 5.89 -8.28
N ALA A 147 -2.88 5.91 -7.06
CA ALA A 147 -3.49 4.74 -6.45
C ALA A 147 -4.70 4.25 -7.27
N ALA A 148 -5.58 5.16 -7.68
CA ALA A 148 -6.71 4.85 -8.56
C ALA A 148 -6.26 4.30 -9.91
N LEU A 149 -5.19 4.84 -10.49
CA LEU A 149 -4.60 4.33 -11.74
C LEU A 149 -4.20 2.85 -11.60
N TYR A 150 -3.41 2.49 -10.58
CA TYR A 150 -3.00 1.10 -10.37
C TYR A 150 -4.18 0.18 -10.05
N PHE A 151 -5.17 0.67 -9.34
CA PHE A 151 -6.38 -0.07 -9.06
C PHE A 151 -7.16 -0.38 -10.34
N LEU A 152 -7.37 0.63 -11.21
CA LEU A 152 -8.01 0.46 -12.52
C LEU A 152 -7.21 -0.48 -13.43
N LEU A 153 -5.88 -0.34 -13.48
CA LEU A 153 -5.00 -1.25 -14.22
C LEU A 153 -5.14 -2.70 -13.72
N SER A 154 -5.32 -2.90 -12.42
CA SER A 154 -5.52 -4.23 -11.83
C SER A 154 -6.86 -4.83 -12.26
N ILE A 155 -7.93 -4.04 -12.29
CA ILE A 155 -9.25 -4.46 -12.76
C ILE A 155 -9.19 -4.80 -14.26
N MET A 156 -8.59 -3.93 -15.07
CA MET A 156 -8.44 -4.17 -16.51
C MET A 156 -7.68 -5.46 -16.81
N GLU A 157 -6.55 -5.68 -16.11
CA GLU A 157 -5.76 -6.91 -16.23
C GLU A 157 -6.61 -8.16 -15.91
N LEU A 158 -7.41 -8.09 -14.84
CA LEU A 158 -8.31 -9.16 -14.46
C LEU A 158 -9.38 -9.40 -15.54
N MET A 159 -9.99 -8.34 -16.09
CA MET A 159 -11.02 -8.44 -17.13
C MET A 159 -10.47 -9.08 -18.43
N PHE A 160 -9.30 -8.62 -18.88
CA PHE A 160 -8.68 -9.15 -20.10
C PHE A 160 -8.22 -10.61 -19.97
N THR A 161 -7.93 -11.06 -18.78
CA THR A 161 -7.44 -12.42 -18.52
C THR A 161 -8.50 -13.34 -17.92
N TRP A 162 -9.74 -12.86 -17.74
CA TRP A 162 -10.81 -13.58 -17.07
C TRP A 162 -11.01 -15.00 -17.56
N ASN A 163 -11.08 -15.17 -18.88
CA ASN A 163 -11.30 -16.47 -19.52
C ASN A 163 -10.10 -17.44 -19.39
N ALA A 164 -8.92 -16.92 -19.09
CA ALA A 164 -7.71 -17.72 -18.88
C ALA A 164 -7.52 -18.16 -17.42
N LEU A 165 -8.31 -17.60 -16.50
CA LEU A 165 -8.24 -17.91 -15.07
C LEU A 165 -9.13 -19.09 -14.71
N THR A 166 -8.71 -19.87 -13.71
CA THR A 166 -9.60 -20.86 -13.10
C THR A 166 -10.67 -20.15 -12.29
N LEU A 167 -11.89 -20.68 -12.27
CA LEU A 167 -13.04 -20.10 -11.57
C LEU A 167 -12.71 -19.71 -10.11
N ARG A 168 -11.96 -20.56 -9.38
CA ARG A 168 -11.54 -20.28 -8.00
C ARG A 168 -10.68 -19.02 -7.87
N ARG A 169 -9.77 -18.79 -8.84
CA ARG A 169 -8.90 -17.59 -8.83
C ARG A 169 -9.68 -16.34 -9.18
N SER A 170 -10.58 -16.43 -10.16
CA SER A 170 -11.43 -15.31 -10.55
C SER A 170 -12.32 -14.86 -9.38
N ILE A 171 -12.98 -15.80 -8.70
CA ILE A 171 -13.82 -15.49 -7.52
C ILE A 171 -12.98 -14.87 -6.40
N ALA A 172 -11.81 -15.42 -6.06
CA ALA A 172 -10.95 -14.91 -4.99
C ALA A 172 -10.48 -13.47 -5.27
N LEU A 173 -10.08 -13.17 -6.52
CA LEU A 173 -9.66 -11.83 -6.91
C LEU A 173 -10.83 -10.85 -6.92
N SER A 174 -12.00 -11.24 -7.45
CA SER A 174 -13.20 -10.40 -7.44
C SER A 174 -13.63 -10.05 -6.02
N TYR A 175 -13.63 -11.03 -5.12
CA TYR A 175 -13.96 -10.81 -3.71
C TYR A 175 -12.99 -9.83 -3.04
N PHE A 176 -11.69 -9.96 -3.33
CA PHE A 176 -10.68 -9.03 -2.86
C PHE A 176 -10.93 -7.60 -3.35
N PHE A 177 -11.26 -7.40 -4.63
CA PHE A 177 -11.58 -6.08 -5.19
C PHE A 177 -12.83 -5.47 -4.59
N VAL A 178 -13.88 -6.29 -4.35
CA VAL A 178 -15.10 -5.82 -3.68
C VAL A 178 -14.80 -5.33 -2.26
N ILE A 179 -14.00 -6.09 -1.50
CA ILE A 179 -13.60 -5.67 -0.14
C ILE A 179 -12.77 -4.39 -0.19
N ALA A 180 -11.82 -4.27 -1.13
CA ALA A 180 -10.98 -3.09 -1.28
C ALA A 180 -11.77 -1.83 -1.71
N LEU A 181 -12.95 -1.98 -2.32
CA LEU A 181 -13.84 -0.87 -2.67
C LEU A 181 -14.74 -0.44 -1.52
N LEU A 182 -15.03 -1.35 -0.59
CA LEU A 182 -15.94 -1.11 0.54
C LEU A 182 -15.23 -0.59 1.79
N GLY A 183 -13.90 -0.75 1.89
CA GLY A 183 -13.07 -0.35 3.02
C GLY A 183 -12.39 0.97 2.82
#